data_c9f978b9eb19a99da4a9847770436e1e
#
_entry.id   c9f978b9eb19a99da4a9847770436e1e
#
_cell.length_a   1.000
_cell.length_b   1.000
_cell.length_c   1.000
_cell.angle_alpha   90.00
_cell.angle_beta   90.00
_cell.angle_gamma   90.00
#
_symmetry.space_group_name_H-M   'P 1'
#
loop_
_entity.id
_entity.type
_entity.pdbx_description
1 polymer ?
#
loop_
_entity_poly.entity_id
_entity_poly.type
_entity_poly.pdbx_seq_one_letter_code
_entity_poly.pdbx_strand_id
1 'polypeptide(L)'
;MTDKNIIAGAPTEEPARQQYFMEQVKKLVEAESAKKGRPLTCFINTFGCQMNARDSEKLLGILKEAGYEEGTDENSDFVLYNTCTVRENANLKVYGRLGYLSGVKRKNPDMMIALCGCMRQEPEVVAKIKKSYRHVDLIFGTHNIFKLAELLYERFMEKKMVVDVWEGTNEIVEELPIERKYPFKSGVNIMFGCNNFCSYCIVPYVRGRERSREPEDIIKEIEGLVADGVVEVMLLGQNVNSYGKNLEQPITFAELLRRVEKIEGLERIRFMTSHPKDLSDELIETMKNSKKICSHLHLPLQSGSSEILKRMNRKYSKEQYLALVEKLRAAMPDISLTTDIIVGFPGETEEDFEETMDVVRKVRYDSAFTFIYSKRTGTPAAAMPNQIPEDVVKDRFDRLLKEVQDIASEVVKRHEGTVQKVLVEEIDTHEDSFVTGRLSNNTVVHFAGDASLIGKIVDVSLDEAKGFYYMGSLVK
;
A
#
# COMPACT_ATOMS: atom_id res chain seq x y z
N MET A 1 -12.10 -17.27 -24.37
CA MET A 1 -12.70 -17.76 -23.11
C MET A 1 -12.96 -19.25 -23.29
N THR A 2 -12.05 -20.06 -22.84
CA THR A 2 -12.25 -21.52 -22.82
C THR A 2 -12.92 -21.85 -21.50
N ASP A 3 -14.11 -22.44 -21.56
CA ASP A 3 -14.78 -23.07 -20.44
C ASP A 3 -13.84 -24.12 -19.81
N LYS A 4 -12.98 -23.66 -18.88
CA LYS A 4 -12.20 -24.56 -18.07
C LYS A 4 -13.13 -25.14 -17.01
N ASN A 5 -13.60 -26.37 -17.31
CA ASN A 5 -14.17 -27.37 -16.44
C ASN A 5 -14.75 -26.82 -15.13
N ILE A 6 -16.06 -26.76 -15.07
CA ILE A 6 -16.80 -26.79 -13.81
C ILE A 6 -16.27 -28.02 -13.08
N ILE A 7 -15.41 -27.80 -12.06
CA ILE A 7 -14.95 -28.89 -11.20
C ILE A 7 -16.21 -29.40 -10.50
N ALA A 8 -16.58 -30.63 -10.78
CA ALA A 8 -17.82 -31.22 -10.29
C ALA A 8 -17.91 -31.09 -8.77
N GLY A 9 -18.94 -30.37 -8.29
CA GLY A 9 -19.18 -30.14 -6.86
C GLY A 9 -18.65 -28.82 -6.28
N ALA A 10 -17.89 -27.99 -7.04
CA ALA A 10 -17.47 -26.68 -6.55
C ALA A 10 -18.61 -25.66 -6.68
N PRO A 11 -18.84 -24.80 -5.66
CA PRO A 11 -19.76 -23.67 -5.77
C PRO A 11 -19.40 -22.75 -6.94
N THR A 12 -20.40 -22.07 -7.48
CA THR A 12 -20.23 -21.10 -8.57
C THR A 12 -20.01 -19.68 -8.05
N GLU A 13 -20.47 -19.39 -6.84
CA GLU A 13 -20.48 -18.06 -6.25
C GLU A 13 -19.35 -17.88 -5.23
N GLU A 14 -18.76 -16.68 -5.20
CA GLU A 14 -17.80 -16.25 -4.21
C GLU A 14 -18.52 -15.73 -2.92
N PRO A 15 -17.95 -15.83 -1.73
CA PRO A 15 -16.66 -16.46 -1.39
C PRO A 15 -16.72 -18.00 -1.23
N ALA A 16 -17.91 -18.60 -1.29
CA ALA A 16 -18.12 -20.04 -1.06
C ALA A 16 -17.23 -20.92 -1.95
N ARG A 17 -16.99 -20.47 -3.20
CA ARG A 17 -16.09 -21.15 -4.14
C ARG A 17 -14.67 -21.23 -3.59
N GLN A 18 -14.13 -20.12 -3.09
CA GLN A 18 -12.74 -20.13 -2.56
C GLN A 18 -12.65 -20.89 -1.24
N GLN A 19 -13.68 -20.86 -0.39
CA GLN A 19 -13.73 -21.67 0.82
C GLN A 19 -13.67 -23.17 0.47
N TYR A 20 -14.44 -23.60 -0.52
CA TYR A 20 -14.35 -24.97 -1.03
C TYR A 20 -12.93 -25.34 -1.48
N PHE A 21 -12.27 -24.48 -2.28
CA PHE A 21 -10.91 -24.77 -2.75
C PHE A 21 -9.89 -24.74 -1.62
N MET A 22 -10.02 -23.87 -0.62
CA MET A 22 -9.15 -23.90 0.56
C MET A 22 -9.23 -25.25 1.27
N GLU A 23 -10.44 -25.81 1.46
CA GLU A 23 -10.62 -27.13 2.03
C GLU A 23 -10.02 -28.26 1.18
N GLN A 24 -10.17 -28.20 -0.15
CA GLN A 24 -9.57 -29.21 -1.03
C GLN A 24 -8.03 -29.14 -1.01
N VAL A 25 -7.46 -27.92 -1.05
CA VAL A 25 -6.00 -27.73 -0.96
C VAL A 25 -5.49 -28.19 0.39
N LYS A 26 -6.19 -27.92 1.48
CA LYS A 26 -5.84 -28.37 2.84
C LYS A 26 -5.62 -29.89 2.89
N LYS A 27 -6.55 -30.67 2.35
CA LYS A 27 -6.40 -32.13 2.26
C LYS A 27 -5.13 -32.56 1.51
N LEU A 28 -4.79 -31.85 0.43
CA LEU A 28 -3.58 -32.13 -0.36
C LEU A 28 -2.31 -31.75 0.42
N VAL A 29 -2.33 -30.59 1.09
CA VAL A 29 -1.22 -30.12 1.93
C VAL A 29 -0.99 -31.06 3.11
N GLU A 30 -2.05 -31.51 3.79
CA GLU A 30 -1.98 -32.49 4.88
C GLU A 30 -1.37 -33.83 4.39
N ALA A 31 -1.78 -34.31 3.22
CA ALA A 31 -1.25 -35.55 2.64
C ALA A 31 0.24 -35.42 2.30
N GLU A 32 0.68 -34.28 1.75
CA GLU A 32 2.10 -34.03 1.45
C GLU A 32 2.91 -33.80 2.75
N SER A 33 2.35 -33.13 3.75
CA SER A 33 2.95 -32.96 5.09
C SER A 33 3.22 -34.32 5.75
N ALA A 34 2.24 -35.24 5.68
CA ALA A 34 2.39 -36.61 6.20
C ALA A 34 3.52 -37.36 5.49
N LYS A 35 3.66 -37.23 4.17
CA LYS A 35 4.78 -37.84 3.41
C LYS A 35 6.14 -37.27 3.80
N LYS A 36 6.23 -35.98 4.06
CA LYS A 36 7.47 -35.31 4.47
C LYS A 36 7.77 -35.43 5.96
N GLY A 37 6.81 -35.91 6.78
CA GLY A 37 6.94 -36.02 8.24
C GLY A 37 7.04 -34.67 8.97
N ARG A 38 6.60 -33.57 8.32
CA ARG A 38 6.55 -32.21 8.88
C ARG A 38 5.47 -31.37 8.18
N PRO A 39 4.97 -30.30 8.81
CA PRO A 39 4.11 -29.34 8.14
C PRO A 39 4.76 -28.72 6.89
N LEU A 40 3.96 -28.42 5.88
CA LEU A 40 4.40 -27.64 4.74
C LEU A 40 4.39 -26.15 5.12
N THR A 41 5.44 -25.43 4.74
CA THR A 41 5.59 -24.01 5.05
C THR A 41 5.36 -23.11 3.82
N CYS A 42 4.87 -21.90 4.05
CA CYS A 42 4.75 -20.87 3.03
C CYS A 42 5.49 -19.59 3.44
N PHE A 43 6.06 -18.91 2.45
CA PHE A 43 6.72 -17.62 2.63
C PHE A 43 6.24 -16.62 1.59
N ILE A 44 5.82 -15.42 2.03
CA ILE A 44 5.39 -14.33 1.16
C ILE A 44 6.38 -13.18 1.25
N ASN A 45 6.93 -12.77 0.11
CA ASN A 45 7.73 -11.55 0.02
C ASN A 45 6.98 -10.48 -0.77
N THR A 46 6.79 -9.31 -0.15
CA THR A 46 6.02 -8.20 -0.71
C THR A 46 6.93 -7.10 -1.24
N PHE A 47 6.86 -6.87 -2.54
CA PHE A 47 7.55 -5.76 -3.20
C PHE A 47 6.51 -4.71 -3.59
N GLY A 48 6.37 -3.62 -2.83
CA GLY A 48 5.41 -2.61 -3.27
C GLY A 48 4.91 -1.63 -2.22
N CYS A 49 3.65 -1.25 -2.38
CA CYS A 49 2.95 -0.28 -1.54
C CYS A 49 2.12 -0.96 -0.43
N GLN A 50 1.46 -0.14 0.39
CA GLN A 50 0.59 -0.64 1.48
C GLN A 50 -0.56 -1.53 0.98
N MET A 51 -1.11 -1.26 -0.22
CA MET A 51 -2.11 -2.17 -0.81
C MET A 51 -1.53 -3.54 -1.13
N ASN A 52 -0.28 -3.62 -1.64
CA ASN A 52 0.38 -4.91 -1.82
C ASN A 52 0.61 -5.61 -0.47
N ALA A 53 0.95 -4.86 0.59
CA ALA A 53 1.07 -5.43 1.93
C ALA A 53 -0.28 -6.03 2.40
N ARG A 54 -1.38 -5.28 2.23
CA ARG A 54 -2.72 -5.79 2.55
C ARG A 54 -3.14 -6.98 1.68
N ASP A 55 -2.82 -6.95 0.40
CA ASP A 55 -3.02 -8.09 -0.50
C ASP A 55 -2.26 -9.33 0.01
N SER A 56 -1.03 -9.15 0.52
CA SER A 56 -0.21 -10.24 1.08
C SER A 56 -0.78 -10.80 2.39
N GLU A 57 -1.37 -9.98 3.26
CA GLU A 57 -2.07 -10.45 4.46
C GLU A 57 -3.26 -11.36 4.10
N LYS A 58 -4.03 -11.02 3.05
CA LYS A 58 -5.10 -11.88 2.51
C LYS A 58 -4.54 -13.19 1.95
N LEU A 59 -3.49 -13.10 1.13
CA LEU A 59 -2.85 -14.28 0.55
C LEU A 59 -2.28 -15.23 1.63
N LEU A 60 -1.70 -14.68 2.69
CA LEU A 60 -1.21 -15.48 3.82
C LEU A 60 -2.35 -16.14 4.57
N GLY A 61 -3.45 -15.42 4.82
CA GLY A 61 -4.67 -15.98 5.43
C GLY A 61 -5.22 -17.16 4.63
N ILE A 62 -5.32 -17.02 3.30
CA ILE A 62 -5.76 -18.11 2.39
C ILE A 62 -4.81 -19.32 2.50
N LEU A 63 -3.49 -19.11 2.52
CA LEU A 63 -2.52 -20.20 2.62
C LEU A 63 -2.57 -20.92 3.98
N LYS A 64 -2.73 -20.17 5.08
CA LYS A 64 -2.88 -20.77 6.42
C LYS A 64 -4.18 -21.59 6.52
N GLU A 65 -5.30 -21.08 6.02
CA GLU A 65 -6.56 -21.83 5.95
C GLU A 65 -6.43 -23.08 5.07
N ALA A 66 -5.63 -22.97 4.00
CA ALA A 66 -5.29 -24.10 3.12
C ALA A 66 -4.24 -25.08 3.72
N GLY A 67 -3.88 -24.93 5.01
CA GLY A 67 -3.06 -25.88 5.75
C GLY A 67 -1.54 -25.64 5.74
N TYR A 68 -1.07 -24.53 5.20
CA TYR A 68 0.35 -24.16 5.30
C TYR A 68 0.64 -23.45 6.63
N GLU A 69 1.84 -23.70 7.17
CA GLU A 69 2.41 -22.89 8.25
C GLU A 69 3.28 -21.76 7.67
N GLU A 70 3.36 -20.63 8.40
CA GLU A 70 4.20 -19.52 7.98
C GLU A 70 5.67 -19.85 8.17
N GLY A 71 6.44 -19.79 7.10
CA GLY A 71 7.89 -19.96 7.09
C GLY A 71 8.63 -18.63 7.19
N THR A 72 9.91 -18.70 7.51
CA THR A 72 10.74 -17.50 7.75
C THR A 72 11.52 -17.01 6.55
N ASP A 73 11.68 -17.87 5.51
CA ASP A 73 12.50 -17.56 4.35
C ASP A 73 12.07 -18.32 3.06
N GLU A 74 12.82 -18.12 2.00
CA GLU A 74 12.59 -18.69 0.69
C GLU A 74 12.97 -20.19 0.56
N ASN A 75 13.32 -20.88 1.65
CA ASN A 75 13.45 -22.34 1.68
C ASN A 75 12.12 -23.04 1.99
N SER A 76 11.04 -22.27 2.16
CA SER A 76 9.68 -22.77 2.38
C SER A 76 9.17 -23.62 1.21
N ASP A 77 8.18 -24.49 1.47
CA ASP A 77 7.59 -25.37 0.45
C ASP A 77 6.75 -24.63 -0.59
N PHE A 78 6.21 -23.47 -0.20
CA PHE A 78 5.53 -22.52 -1.09
C PHE A 78 6.09 -21.12 -0.91
N VAL A 79 6.59 -20.52 -1.99
CA VAL A 79 7.11 -19.13 -1.97
C VAL A 79 6.30 -18.28 -2.93
N LEU A 80 5.75 -17.18 -2.42
CA LEU A 80 4.98 -16.22 -3.20
C LEU A 80 5.64 -14.84 -3.19
N TYR A 81 5.84 -14.27 -4.38
CA TYR A 81 6.25 -12.88 -4.53
C TYR A 81 5.07 -12.03 -4.98
N ASN A 82 4.61 -11.13 -4.10
CA ASN A 82 3.65 -10.10 -4.44
C ASN A 82 4.39 -8.86 -4.95
N THR A 83 4.20 -8.54 -6.22
CA THR A 83 5.10 -7.68 -6.97
C THR A 83 4.46 -6.34 -7.34
N CYS A 84 5.30 -5.31 -7.48
CA CYS A 84 4.90 -3.94 -7.84
C CYS A 84 5.51 -3.54 -9.19
N THR A 85 4.81 -2.75 -9.97
CA THR A 85 5.34 -2.14 -11.21
C THR A 85 5.53 -0.62 -11.09
N VAL A 86 5.11 -0.02 -9.97
CA VAL A 86 5.25 1.42 -9.74
C VAL A 86 6.72 1.82 -9.56
N ARG A 87 7.58 0.91 -9.05
CA ARG A 87 9.01 1.15 -8.82
C ARG A 87 9.84 0.23 -9.70
N GLU A 88 10.64 0.79 -10.62
CA GLU A 88 11.48 0.02 -11.54
C GLU A 88 12.47 -0.93 -10.85
N ASN A 89 13.11 -0.46 -9.77
CA ASN A 89 13.99 -1.29 -8.96
C ASN A 89 13.30 -2.51 -8.34
N ALA A 90 11.97 -2.50 -8.18
CA ALA A 90 11.23 -3.67 -7.71
C ALA A 90 11.25 -4.79 -8.76
N ASN A 91 11.11 -4.46 -10.05
CA ASN A 91 11.13 -5.44 -11.13
C ASN A 91 12.49 -6.13 -11.24
N LEU A 92 13.59 -5.37 -11.18
CA LEU A 92 14.95 -5.92 -11.23
C LEU A 92 15.24 -6.84 -10.05
N LYS A 93 14.83 -6.45 -8.84
CA LYS A 93 14.95 -7.28 -7.64
C LYS A 93 14.19 -8.60 -7.79
N VAL A 94 12.97 -8.57 -8.33
CA VAL A 94 12.17 -9.79 -8.57
C VAL A 94 12.88 -10.75 -9.50
N TYR A 95 13.42 -10.28 -10.64
CA TYR A 95 14.16 -11.15 -11.57
C TYR A 95 15.40 -11.78 -10.94
N GLY A 96 16.17 -11.01 -10.15
CA GLY A 96 17.32 -11.53 -9.39
C GLY A 96 16.92 -12.62 -8.40
N ARG A 97 15.83 -12.38 -7.64
CA ARG A 97 15.29 -13.36 -6.68
C ARG A 97 14.76 -14.63 -7.36
N LEU A 98 14.12 -14.52 -8.53
CA LEU A 98 13.71 -15.67 -9.32
C LEU A 98 14.90 -16.53 -9.77
N GLY A 99 16.02 -15.89 -10.14
CA GLY A 99 17.27 -16.59 -10.43
C GLY A 99 17.77 -17.40 -9.22
N TYR A 100 17.75 -16.80 -8.03
CA TYR A 100 18.08 -17.47 -6.77
C TYR A 100 17.15 -18.65 -6.48
N LEU A 101 15.82 -18.45 -6.59
CA LEU A 101 14.82 -19.49 -6.36
C LEU A 101 14.96 -20.70 -7.31
N SER A 102 15.50 -20.51 -8.51
CA SER A 102 15.84 -21.63 -9.38
C SER A 102 16.88 -22.56 -8.75
N GLY A 103 17.82 -21.99 -8.00
CA GLY A 103 18.82 -22.75 -7.24
C GLY A 103 18.22 -23.49 -6.04
N VAL A 104 17.32 -22.84 -5.32
CA VAL A 104 16.59 -23.43 -4.17
C VAL A 104 15.72 -24.59 -4.65
N LYS A 105 14.93 -24.38 -5.71
CA LYS A 105 14.03 -25.39 -6.26
C LYS A 105 14.77 -26.63 -6.80
N ARG A 106 16.01 -26.50 -7.28
CA ARG A 106 16.82 -27.67 -7.66
C ARG A 106 17.16 -28.57 -6.46
N LYS A 107 17.25 -28.00 -5.25
CA LYS A 107 17.49 -28.75 -4.00
C LYS A 107 16.20 -29.26 -3.38
N ASN A 108 15.08 -28.58 -3.61
CA ASN A 108 13.74 -28.95 -3.18
C ASN A 108 12.79 -28.92 -4.40
N PRO A 109 12.77 -29.98 -5.24
CA PRO A 109 12.00 -30.02 -6.48
C PRO A 109 10.49 -29.88 -6.30
N ASP A 110 9.95 -30.29 -5.15
CA ASP A 110 8.52 -30.22 -4.82
C ASP A 110 8.08 -28.82 -4.36
N MET A 111 9.04 -27.91 -4.16
CA MET A 111 8.76 -26.52 -3.83
C MET A 111 7.91 -25.87 -4.93
N MET A 112 6.91 -25.09 -4.54
CA MET A 112 6.11 -24.28 -5.46
C MET A 112 6.48 -22.79 -5.37
N ILE A 113 6.55 -22.13 -6.52
CA ILE A 113 6.87 -20.70 -6.64
C ILE A 113 5.73 -19.97 -7.34
N ALA A 114 5.17 -18.98 -6.68
CA ALA A 114 4.08 -18.17 -7.17
C ALA A 114 4.47 -16.70 -7.36
N LEU A 115 3.91 -16.06 -8.36
CA LEU A 115 4.07 -14.64 -8.64
C LEU A 115 2.71 -13.97 -8.80
N CYS A 116 2.48 -12.88 -8.06
CA CYS A 116 1.26 -12.08 -8.21
C CYS A 116 1.56 -10.57 -8.15
N GLY A 117 0.51 -9.77 -8.18
CA GLY A 117 0.57 -8.32 -8.02
C GLY A 117 0.68 -7.55 -9.33
N CYS A 118 0.89 -6.22 -9.21
CA CYS A 118 0.78 -5.28 -10.34
C CYS A 118 1.70 -5.59 -11.53
N MET A 119 2.91 -6.08 -11.28
CA MET A 119 3.87 -6.42 -12.33
C MET A 119 3.35 -7.52 -13.27
N ARG A 120 2.42 -8.37 -12.83
CA ARG A 120 1.84 -9.46 -13.64
C ARG A 120 0.77 -8.99 -14.61
N GLN A 121 0.28 -7.75 -14.48
CA GLN A 121 -0.66 -7.15 -15.43
C GLN A 121 0.02 -6.71 -16.74
N GLU A 122 1.35 -6.72 -16.82
CA GLU A 122 2.10 -6.39 -18.04
C GLU A 122 2.32 -7.67 -18.88
N PRO A 123 1.72 -7.81 -20.09
CA PRO A 123 1.80 -9.03 -20.92
C PRO A 123 3.24 -9.44 -21.27
N GLU A 124 4.11 -8.46 -21.54
CA GLU A 124 5.53 -8.71 -21.84
C GLU A 124 6.28 -9.36 -20.70
N VAL A 125 5.95 -8.95 -19.46
CA VAL A 125 6.53 -9.53 -18.25
C VAL A 125 6.09 -10.97 -18.07
N VAL A 126 4.81 -11.26 -18.28
CA VAL A 126 4.28 -12.64 -18.24
C VAL A 126 4.94 -13.51 -19.30
N ALA A 127 5.07 -13.00 -20.52
CA ALA A 127 5.75 -13.73 -21.62
C ALA A 127 7.21 -14.01 -21.30
N LYS A 128 7.94 -13.04 -20.73
CA LYS A 128 9.33 -13.20 -20.29
C LYS A 128 9.46 -14.27 -19.22
N ILE A 129 8.55 -14.31 -18.24
CA ILE A 129 8.59 -15.30 -17.16
C ILE A 129 8.33 -16.70 -17.72
N LYS A 130 7.29 -16.88 -18.53
CA LYS A 130 6.99 -18.16 -19.20
C LYS A 130 8.19 -18.71 -19.99
N LYS A 131 8.94 -17.84 -20.66
CA LYS A 131 10.09 -18.21 -21.48
C LYS A 131 11.34 -18.53 -20.65
N SER A 132 11.65 -17.68 -19.67
CA SER A 132 12.97 -17.65 -19.02
C SER A 132 12.97 -18.21 -17.59
N TYR A 133 11.81 -18.33 -16.93
CA TYR A 133 11.68 -18.75 -15.54
C TYR A 133 10.71 -19.93 -15.39
N ARG A 134 10.98 -21.02 -16.11
CA ARG A 134 10.12 -22.22 -16.17
C ARG A 134 9.91 -22.94 -14.85
N HIS A 135 10.69 -22.59 -13.83
CA HIS A 135 10.58 -23.09 -12.46
C HIS A 135 9.47 -22.40 -11.64
N VAL A 136 8.84 -21.36 -12.18
CA VAL A 136 7.65 -20.73 -11.58
C VAL A 136 6.43 -21.61 -11.83
N ASP A 137 5.61 -21.80 -10.81
CA ASP A 137 4.44 -22.69 -10.84
C ASP A 137 3.12 -21.95 -11.06
N LEU A 138 2.98 -20.74 -10.47
CA LEU A 138 1.75 -19.94 -10.52
C LEU A 138 2.07 -18.51 -10.94
N ILE A 139 1.25 -17.96 -11.84
CA ILE A 139 1.26 -16.53 -12.22
C ILE A 139 -0.17 -16.02 -12.25
N PHE A 140 -0.49 -15.03 -11.42
CA PHE A 140 -1.83 -14.41 -11.39
C PHE A 140 -1.76 -12.91 -11.13
N GLY A 141 -2.84 -12.18 -11.46
CA GLY A 141 -2.86 -10.72 -11.44
C GLY A 141 -3.39 -10.13 -10.14
N THR A 142 -3.52 -8.79 -10.12
CA THR A 142 -4.13 -8.05 -9.00
C THR A 142 -5.65 -8.20 -8.93
N HIS A 143 -6.27 -8.54 -10.06
CA HIS A 143 -7.73 -8.62 -10.19
C HIS A 143 -8.33 -9.92 -9.68
N ASN A 144 -7.50 -10.94 -9.52
CA ASN A 144 -7.93 -12.28 -9.13
C ASN A 144 -7.06 -12.90 -8.02
N ILE A 145 -6.53 -12.08 -7.11
CA ILE A 145 -5.73 -12.56 -5.97
C ILE A 145 -6.55 -13.50 -5.06
N PHE A 146 -7.87 -13.30 -4.98
CA PHE A 146 -8.77 -14.13 -4.19
C PHE A 146 -8.80 -15.58 -4.68
N LYS A 147 -8.45 -15.85 -5.95
CA LYS A 147 -8.46 -17.20 -6.54
C LYS A 147 -7.24 -18.06 -6.17
N LEU A 148 -6.38 -17.61 -5.26
CA LEU A 148 -5.15 -18.35 -4.94
C LEU A 148 -5.42 -19.83 -4.60
N ALA A 149 -6.47 -20.13 -3.82
CA ALA A 149 -6.79 -21.51 -3.45
C ALA A 149 -7.21 -22.36 -4.67
N GLU A 150 -8.05 -21.81 -5.55
CA GLU A 150 -8.44 -22.47 -6.80
C GLU A 150 -7.24 -22.73 -7.72
N LEU A 151 -6.36 -21.74 -7.90
CA LEU A 151 -5.16 -21.87 -8.72
C LEU A 151 -4.15 -22.86 -8.14
N LEU A 152 -4.02 -22.92 -6.82
CA LEU A 152 -3.23 -23.94 -6.14
C LEU A 152 -3.78 -25.34 -6.38
N TYR A 153 -5.10 -25.52 -6.25
CA TYR A 153 -5.75 -26.78 -6.54
C TYR A 153 -5.49 -27.23 -7.98
N GLU A 154 -5.67 -26.34 -8.96
CA GLU A 154 -5.36 -26.61 -10.37
C GLU A 154 -3.90 -27.05 -10.55
N ARG A 155 -2.95 -26.34 -9.89
CA ARG A 155 -1.54 -26.68 -9.96
C ARG A 155 -1.21 -28.05 -9.38
N PHE A 156 -1.84 -28.44 -8.25
CA PHE A 156 -1.69 -29.77 -7.67
C PHE A 156 -2.19 -30.87 -8.62
N MET A 157 -3.33 -30.63 -9.28
CA MET A 157 -3.95 -31.62 -10.18
C MET A 157 -3.20 -31.74 -11.51
N GLU A 158 -2.88 -30.62 -12.16
CA GLU A 158 -2.29 -30.63 -13.49
C GLU A 158 -0.75 -30.75 -13.52
N LYS A 159 -0.07 -30.48 -12.43
CA LYS A 159 1.41 -30.52 -12.26
C LYS A 159 2.18 -29.70 -13.31
N LYS A 160 1.56 -28.66 -13.87
CA LYS A 160 2.17 -27.72 -14.82
C LYS A 160 1.96 -26.28 -14.37
N MET A 161 2.70 -25.34 -14.97
CA MET A 161 2.56 -23.90 -14.67
C MET A 161 1.13 -23.45 -14.95
N VAL A 162 0.48 -22.86 -13.95
CA VAL A 162 -0.84 -22.22 -14.06
C VAL A 162 -0.65 -20.73 -14.25
N VAL A 163 -1.34 -20.16 -15.23
CA VAL A 163 -1.29 -18.71 -15.53
C VAL A 163 -2.70 -18.21 -15.72
N ASP A 164 -3.16 -17.40 -14.75
CA ASP A 164 -4.49 -16.79 -14.75
C ASP A 164 -4.38 -15.30 -14.40
N VAL A 165 -4.22 -14.47 -15.41
CA VAL A 165 -4.10 -13.01 -15.27
C VAL A 165 -5.30 -12.36 -15.91
N TRP A 166 -6.15 -11.73 -15.10
CA TRP A 166 -7.35 -11.03 -15.59
C TRP A 166 -7.00 -9.61 -16.02
N GLU A 167 -7.49 -9.17 -17.16
CA GLU A 167 -7.32 -7.79 -17.66
C GLU A 167 -8.12 -6.76 -16.85
N GLY A 168 -9.20 -7.19 -16.21
CA GLY A 168 -10.03 -6.37 -15.33
C GLY A 168 -11.11 -7.21 -14.66
N THR A 169 -11.72 -6.64 -13.63
CA THR A 169 -12.89 -7.22 -12.96
C THR A 169 -13.73 -6.11 -12.33
N ASN A 170 -15.01 -6.34 -12.18
CA ASN A 170 -15.90 -5.56 -11.31
C ASN A 170 -16.12 -6.23 -9.96
N GLU A 171 -15.69 -7.47 -9.80
CA GLU A 171 -15.86 -8.23 -8.57
C GLU A 171 -14.98 -7.70 -7.45
N ILE A 172 -15.56 -7.64 -6.26
CA ILE A 172 -14.88 -7.46 -4.99
C ILE A 172 -15.33 -8.63 -4.12
N VAL A 173 -14.39 -9.50 -3.76
CA VAL A 173 -14.71 -10.69 -2.94
C VAL A 173 -14.40 -10.34 -1.49
N GLU A 174 -15.45 -10.40 -0.68
CA GLU A 174 -15.43 -10.15 0.75
C GLU A 174 -15.24 -11.46 1.56
N GLU A 175 -15.08 -11.34 2.86
CA GLU A 175 -15.04 -12.47 3.82
C GLU A 175 -13.95 -13.51 3.55
N LEU A 176 -12.83 -13.08 2.94
CA LEU A 176 -11.65 -13.92 2.81
C LEU A 176 -10.80 -13.89 4.08
N PRO A 177 -10.14 -15.00 4.46
CA PRO A 177 -9.26 -15.04 5.61
C PRO A 177 -8.08 -14.06 5.45
N ILE A 178 -7.69 -13.45 6.57
CA ILE A 178 -6.64 -12.44 6.60
C ILE A 178 -5.72 -12.74 7.78
N GLU A 179 -4.42 -12.79 7.51
CA GLU A 179 -3.40 -12.87 8.56
C GLU A 179 -2.69 -11.53 8.69
N ARG A 180 -2.95 -10.81 9.78
CA ARG A 180 -2.43 -9.46 10.01
C ARG A 180 -1.00 -9.49 10.58
N LYS A 181 -0.18 -8.57 10.11
CA LYS A 181 1.16 -8.36 10.68
C LYS A 181 1.10 -7.86 12.12
N TYR A 182 0.15 -6.98 12.43
CA TYR A 182 0.00 -6.38 13.75
C TYR A 182 -1.40 -6.69 14.31
N PRO A 183 -1.51 -7.14 15.58
CA PRO A 183 -2.82 -7.42 16.17
C PRO A 183 -3.63 -6.17 16.50
N PHE A 184 -2.97 -5.01 16.69
CA PHE A 184 -3.57 -3.76 17.16
C PHE A 184 -3.80 -2.71 16.06
N LYS A 185 -3.31 -2.91 14.84
CA LYS A 185 -3.56 -2.02 13.69
C LYS A 185 -3.75 -2.80 12.40
N SER A 186 -4.58 -2.28 11.48
CA SER A 186 -4.86 -2.95 10.22
C SER A 186 -5.06 -1.95 9.07
N GLY A 187 -4.64 -2.36 7.86
CA GLY A 187 -5.09 -1.72 6.63
C GLY A 187 -6.46 -2.21 6.23
N VAL A 188 -7.32 -1.33 5.71
CA VAL A 188 -8.65 -1.67 5.17
C VAL A 188 -8.75 -1.08 3.77
N ASN A 189 -8.81 -1.93 2.76
CA ASN A 189 -9.06 -1.45 1.40
C ASN A 189 -10.51 -0.95 1.32
N ILE A 190 -10.72 0.31 0.97
CA ILE A 190 -12.06 0.88 0.78
C ILE A 190 -12.44 0.99 -0.69
N MET A 191 -11.44 0.98 -1.57
CA MET A 191 -11.62 1.04 -3.02
C MET A 191 -10.41 0.48 -3.77
N PHE A 192 -10.59 0.15 -5.03
CA PHE A 192 -9.57 -0.35 -5.94
C PHE A 192 -9.57 0.46 -7.23
N GLY A 193 -8.41 0.55 -7.91
CA GLY A 193 -8.27 1.22 -9.19
C GLY A 193 -8.28 2.76 -9.10
N CYS A 194 -8.10 3.43 -10.25
CA CYS A 194 -8.03 4.89 -10.32
C CYS A 194 -8.49 5.41 -11.68
N ASN A 195 -9.33 6.46 -11.68
CA ASN A 195 -9.84 7.12 -12.89
C ASN A 195 -9.08 8.41 -13.27
N ASN A 196 -8.01 8.77 -12.55
CA ASN A 196 -7.30 10.02 -12.81
C ASN A 196 -6.47 10.00 -14.09
N PHE A 197 -5.93 8.84 -14.50
CA PHE A 197 -5.09 8.70 -15.70
C PHE A 197 -4.00 9.76 -15.79
N CYS A 198 -3.31 10.03 -14.67
CA CYS A 198 -2.11 10.86 -14.70
C CYS A 198 -1.12 10.28 -15.73
N SER A 199 -0.52 11.14 -16.57
CA SER A 199 0.21 10.69 -17.75
C SER A 199 1.45 9.83 -17.47
N TYR A 200 1.99 9.90 -16.25
CA TYR A 200 3.12 9.09 -15.76
C TYR A 200 2.71 7.79 -15.05
N CYS A 201 1.41 7.62 -14.74
CA CYS A 201 0.97 6.61 -13.78
C CYS A 201 0.47 5.35 -14.46
N ILE A 202 1.04 4.21 -14.06
CA ILE A 202 0.66 2.89 -14.57
C ILE A 202 -0.57 2.29 -13.83
N VAL A 203 -0.97 2.86 -12.69
CA VAL A 203 -2.01 2.30 -11.82
C VAL A 203 -3.34 2.00 -12.53
N PRO A 204 -3.92 2.91 -13.36
CA PRO A 204 -5.16 2.60 -14.06
C PRO A 204 -5.09 1.37 -14.98
N TYR A 205 -3.89 1.07 -15.48
CA TYR A 205 -3.65 -0.05 -16.40
C TYR A 205 -3.44 -1.39 -15.70
N VAL A 206 -2.99 -1.35 -14.41
CA VAL A 206 -2.67 -2.56 -13.65
C VAL A 206 -3.62 -2.85 -12.49
N ARG A 207 -4.42 -1.86 -12.05
CA ARG A 207 -5.45 -2.02 -11.02
C ARG A 207 -6.86 -1.67 -11.50
N GLY A 208 -6.98 -1.25 -12.76
CA GLY A 208 -8.25 -0.97 -13.43
C GLY A 208 -8.90 0.35 -13.01
N ARG A 209 -10.18 0.47 -13.38
CA ARG A 209 -11.02 1.62 -12.99
C ARG A 209 -11.39 1.59 -11.52
N GLU A 210 -11.80 2.75 -11.00
CA GLU A 210 -12.26 2.88 -9.62
C GLU A 210 -13.46 1.97 -9.32
N ARG A 211 -13.35 1.22 -8.24
CA ARG A 211 -14.38 0.35 -7.67
C ARG A 211 -14.37 0.54 -6.16
N SER A 212 -15.40 1.17 -5.63
CA SER A 212 -15.59 1.33 -4.19
C SER A 212 -16.24 0.07 -3.61
N ARG A 213 -15.85 -0.29 -2.40
CA ARG A 213 -16.57 -1.30 -1.60
C ARG A 213 -17.81 -0.67 -1.00
N GLU A 214 -18.82 -1.49 -0.74
CA GLU A 214 -20.00 -1.03 -0.02
C GLU A 214 -19.65 -0.56 1.41
N PRO A 215 -20.23 0.55 1.87
CA PRO A 215 -19.92 1.09 3.19
C PRO A 215 -20.19 0.08 4.32
N GLU A 216 -21.24 -0.70 4.19
CA GLU A 216 -21.66 -1.70 5.16
C GLU A 216 -20.60 -2.80 5.34
N ASP A 217 -19.99 -3.26 4.24
CA ASP A 217 -18.91 -4.26 4.27
C ASP A 217 -17.65 -3.71 4.94
N ILE A 218 -17.32 -2.43 4.66
CA ILE A 218 -16.19 -1.75 5.30
C ILE A 218 -16.44 -1.62 6.81
N ILE A 219 -17.62 -1.19 7.22
CA ILE A 219 -17.98 -1.04 8.63
C ILE A 219 -17.92 -2.39 9.34
N LYS A 220 -18.55 -3.44 8.76
CA LYS A 220 -18.53 -4.81 9.29
C LYS A 220 -17.09 -5.33 9.47
N GLU A 221 -16.20 -5.10 8.47
CA GLU A 221 -14.78 -5.46 8.58
C GLU A 221 -14.12 -4.74 9.75
N ILE A 222 -14.31 -3.42 9.87
CA ILE A 222 -13.68 -2.64 10.94
C ILE A 222 -14.20 -3.01 12.31
N GLU A 223 -15.51 -3.26 12.46
CA GLU A 223 -16.10 -3.75 13.72
C GLU A 223 -15.51 -5.10 14.13
N GLY A 224 -15.35 -6.02 13.18
CA GLY A 224 -14.68 -7.30 13.42
C GLY A 224 -13.21 -7.13 13.84
N LEU A 225 -12.48 -6.21 13.19
CA LEU A 225 -11.10 -5.89 13.55
C LEU A 225 -10.99 -5.31 14.96
N VAL A 226 -11.90 -4.41 15.35
CA VAL A 226 -11.94 -3.81 16.68
C VAL A 226 -12.29 -4.85 17.75
N ALA A 227 -13.25 -5.73 17.48
CA ALA A 227 -13.58 -6.85 18.36
C ALA A 227 -12.39 -7.79 18.60
N ASP A 228 -11.44 -7.84 17.63
CA ASP A 228 -10.20 -8.62 17.70
C ASP A 228 -8.99 -7.78 18.19
N GLY A 229 -9.23 -6.62 18.78
CA GLY A 229 -8.23 -5.79 19.46
C GLY A 229 -7.54 -4.72 18.62
N VAL A 230 -7.99 -4.45 17.40
CA VAL A 230 -7.45 -3.36 16.58
C VAL A 230 -7.92 -2.01 17.10
N VAL A 231 -6.98 -1.10 17.35
CA VAL A 231 -7.23 0.26 17.82
C VAL A 231 -6.99 1.33 16.74
N GLU A 232 -6.24 1.01 15.69
CA GLU A 232 -5.98 1.91 14.57
C GLU A 232 -6.26 1.23 13.23
N VAL A 233 -7.03 1.89 12.35
CA VAL A 233 -7.21 1.46 10.97
C VAL A 233 -6.62 2.46 9.99
N MET A 234 -6.05 1.94 8.89
CA MET A 234 -5.63 2.74 7.74
C MET A 234 -6.51 2.43 6.54
N LEU A 235 -7.33 3.39 6.11
CA LEU A 235 -8.17 3.28 4.94
C LEU A 235 -7.33 3.42 3.67
N LEU A 236 -7.35 2.41 2.82
CA LEU A 236 -6.48 2.27 1.66
C LEU A 236 -7.26 2.35 0.34
N GLY A 237 -6.67 3.05 -0.63
CA GLY A 237 -7.15 3.17 -2.00
C GLY A 237 -6.12 3.88 -2.87
N GLN A 238 -6.33 3.98 -4.17
CA GLN A 238 -5.46 4.76 -5.06
C GLN A 238 -5.80 6.25 -5.09
N ASN A 239 -7.02 6.62 -4.71
CA ASN A 239 -7.50 7.97 -4.48
C ASN A 239 -8.69 7.91 -3.54
N VAL A 240 -8.43 7.84 -2.23
CA VAL A 240 -9.50 7.64 -1.23
C VAL A 240 -10.54 8.76 -1.23
N ASN A 241 -10.16 9.97 -1.66
CA ASN A 241 -11.07 11.11 -1.70
C ASN A 241 -12.18 10.96 -2.76
N SER A 242 -11.99 10.05 -3.74
CA SER A 242 -13.03 9.75 -4.75
C SER A 242 -13.95 8.58 -4.36
N TYR A 243 -13.75 8.00 -3.17
CA TYR A 243 -14.56 6.90 -2.68
C TYR A 243 -16.07 7.19 -2.80
N GLY A 244 -16.81 6.15 -3.14
CA GLY A 244 -18.28 6.14 -3.16
C GLY A 244 -18.92 6.71 -4.41
N LYS A 245 -18.17 7.38 -5.30
CA LYS A 245 -18.73 7.99 -6.53
C LYS A 245 -19.32 6.98 -7.50
N ASN A 246 -18.88 5.74 -7.46
CA ASN A 246 -19.29 4.65 -8.36
C ASN A 246 -20.20 3.60 -7.71
N LEU A 247 -20.66 3.83 -6.47
CA LEU A 247 -21.67 3.02 -5.81
C LEU A 247 -23.05 3.25 -6.44
N GLU A 248 -23.95 2.29 -6.32
CA GLU A 248 -25.34 2.45 -6.74
C GLU A 248 -26.04 3.59 -5.99
N GLN A 249 -25.74 3.72 -4.70
CA GLN A 249 -26.11 4.87 -3.88
C GLN A 249 -24.85 5.65 -3.51
N PRO A 250 -24.46 6.66 -4.31
CA PRO A 250 -23.23 7.40 -4.08
C PRO A 250 -23.19 8.06 -2.71
N ILE A 251 -22.06 7.90 -2.02
CA ILE A 251 -21.75 8.64 -0.78
C ILE A 251 -20.38 9.29 -0.90
N THR A 252 -20.10 10.26 -0.02
CA THR A 252 -18.78 10.90 0.02
C THR A 252 -17.82 10.13 0.91
N PHE A 253 -16.52 10.32 0.69
CA PHE A 253 -15.50 9.80 1.61
C PHE A 253 -15.66 10.37 3.01
N ALA A 254 -16.06 11.64 3.12
CA ALA A 254 -16.38 12.29 4.39
C ALA A 254 -17.52 11.57 5.15
N GLU A 255 -18.56 11.14 4.42
CA GLU A 255 -19.64 10.35 5.02
C GLU A 255 -19.16 8.98 5.51
N LEU A 256 -18.33 8.29 4.74
CA LEU A 256 -17.72 7.03 5.20
C LEU A 256 -16.92 7.26 6.49
N LEU A 257 -16.10 8.30 6.54
CA LEU A 257 -15.31 8.63 7.74
C LEU A 257 -16.18 8.87 8.96
N ARG A 258 -17.31 9.61 8.83
CA ARG A 258 -18.28 9.83 9.91
C ARG A 258 -18.94 8.55 10.40
N ARG A 259 -19.15 7.56 9.51
CA ARG A 259 -19.66 6.23 9.90
C ARG A 259 -18.61 5.44 10.64
N VAL A 260 -17.37 5.39 10.14
CA VAL A 260 -16.23 4.69 10.77
C VAL A 260 -15.92 5.29 12.15
N GLU A 261 -16.02 6.61 12.31
CA GLU A 261 -15.78 7.27 13.61
C GLU A 261 -16.72 6.81 14.72
N LYS A 262 -17.94 6.35 14.39
CA LYS A 262 -18.92 5.86 15.35
C LYS A 262 -18.59 4.48 15.95
N ILE A 263 -17.66 3.75 15.35
CA ILE A 263 -17.28 2.42 15.83
C ILE A 263 -16.61 2.54 17.19
N GLU A 264 -17.24 1.95 18.23
CA GLU A 264 -16.70 1.95 19.58
C GLU A 264 -15.45 1.07 19.66
N GLY A 265 -14.46 1.48 20.48
CA GLY A 265 -13.16 0.79 20.61
C GLY A 265 -12.14 1.15 19.53
N LEU A 266 -12.54 1.73 18.40
CA LEU A 266 -11.59 2.29 17.43
C LEU A 266 -11.08 3.64 17.97
N GLU A 267 -9.76 3.79 18.06
CA GLU A 267 -9.12 4.99 18.62
C GLU A 267 -8.55 5.91 17.53
N ARG A 268 -8.07 5.35 16.41
CA ARG A 268 -7.42 6.11 15.34
C ARG A 268 -7.87 5.67 13.95
N ILE A 269 -8.10 6.67 13.10
CA ILE A 269 -8.41 6.49 11.68
C ILE A 269 -7.33 7.22 10.87
N ARG A 270 -6.62 6.49 10.03
CA ARG A 270 -5.69 7.02 9.04
C ARG A 270 -6.21 6.75 7.64
N PHE A 271 -5.81 7.56 6.70
CA PHE A 271 -5.98 7.29 5.28
C PHE A 271 -4.81 7.83 4.47
N MET A 272 -4.57 7.22 3.34
CA MET A 272 -3.46 7.59 2.44
C MET A 272 -3.97 7.77 1.03
N THR A 273 -3.15 8.46 0.21
CA THR A 273 -3.37 8.60 -1.23
C THR A 273 -4.57 9.50 -1.57
N SER A 274 -4.52 10.73 -1.04
CA SER A 274 -5.44 11.79 -1.43
C SER A 274 -5.04 12.42 -2.76
N HIS A 275 -6.02 12.93 -3.50
CA HIS A 275 -5.75 13.72 -4.71
C HIS A 275 -6.28 15.15 -4.51
N PRO A 276 -5.47 16.20 -4.75
CA PRO A 276 -5.87 17.59 -4.47
C PRO A 276 -7.21 18.00 -5.06
N LYS A 277 -7.54 17.57 -6.30
CA LYS A 277 -8.81 17.89 -6.96
C LYS A 277 -10.06 17.33 -6.25
N ASP A 278 -9.91 16.27 -5.44
CA ASP A 278 -11.01 15.58 -4.77
C ASP A 278 -11.06 15.88 -3.26
N LEU A 279 -10.19 16.76 -2.74
CA LEU A 279 -10.22 17.22 -1.37
C LEU A 279 -11.31 18.28 -1.20
N SER A 280 -12.48 17.86 -0.72
CA SER A 280 -13.65 18.71 -0.56
C SER A 280 -13.65 19.47 0.78
N ASP A 281 -14.43 20.55 0.83
CA ASP A 281 -14.68 21.30 2.07
C ASP A 281 -15.34 20.43 3.15
N GLU A 282 -16.26 19.55 2.72
CA GLU A 282 -16.89 18.56 3.60
C GLU A 282 -15.86 17.65 4.27
N LEU A 283 -14.86 17.20 3.50
CA LEU A 283 -13.80 16.35 4.05
C LEU A 283 -12.92 17.12 5.05
N ILE A 284 -12.54 18.36 4.73
CA ILE A 284 -11.77 19.23 5.62
C ILE A 284 -12.51 19.44 6.94
N GLU A 285 -13.81 19.77 6.87
CA GLU A 285 -14.63 19.98 8.06
C GLU A 285 -14.83 18.68 8.88
N THR A 286 -14.96 17.54 8.20
CA THR A 286 -15.04 16.23 8.86
C THR A 286 -13.74 15.91 9.60
N MET A 287 -12.58 16.15 8.99
CA MET A 287 -11.27 15.95 9.63
C MET A 287 -11.10 16.87 10.85
N LYS A 288 -11.46 18.16 10.71
CA LYS A 288 -11.37 19.17 11.78
C LYS A 288 -12.17 18.77 13.02
N ASN A 289 -13.39 18.26 12.83
CA ASN A 289 -14.31 17.94 13.92
C ASN A 289 -14.13 16.54 14.50
N SER A 290 -13.35 15.67 13.85
CA SER A 290 -13.12 14.32 14.30
C SER A 290 -12.17 14.23 15.50
N LYS A 291 -12.45 13.28 16.37
CA LYS A 291 -11.58 12.93 17.50
C LYS A 291 -10.68 11.74 17.23
N LYS A 292 -10.97 10.97 16.15
CA LYS A 292 -10.26 9.73 15.81
C LYS A 292 -9.42 9.85 14.54
N ILE A 293 -9.81 10.74 13.60
CA ILE A 293 -9.00 10.97 12.41
C ILE A 293 -7.66 11.60 12.80
N CYS A 294 -6.60 10.94 12.39
CA CYS A 294 -5.24 11.36 12.69
C CYS A 294 -4.91 12.70 12.02
N SER A 295 -4.14 13.57 12.72
CA SER A 295 -3.75 14.92 12.27
C SER A 295 -2.67 14.86 11.18
N HIS A 296 -2.90 14.07 10.14
CA HIS A 296 -1.98 13.85 9.03
C HIS A 296 -2.76 13.75 7.71
N LEU A 297 -2.27 14.45 6.69
CA LEU A 297 -2.78 14.32 5.33
C LEU A 297 -1.62 14.17 4.35
N HIS A 298 -1.62 13.07 3.60
CA HIS A 298 -0.74 12.90 2.46
C HIS A 298 -1.41 13.48 1.21
N LEU A 299 -0.88 14.60 0.70
CA LEU A 299 -1.46 15.38 -0.40
C LEU A 299 -0.43 15.55 -1.53
N PRO A 300 -0.33 14.61 -2.49
CA PRO A 300 0.68 14.62 -3.53
C PRO A 300 0.61 15.84 -4.45
N LEU A 301 1.64 16.71 -4.39
CA LEU A 301 1.82 17.87 -5.26
C LEU A 301 2.21 17.44 -6.68
N GLN A 302 3.16 16.54 -6.79
CA GLN A 302 3.84 16.03 -7.98
C GLN A 302 4.78 17.06 -8.65
N SER A 303 4.32 18.29 -8.92
CA SER A 303 5.10 19.42 -9.42
C SER A 303 4.51 20.74 -8.94
N GLY A 304 5.32 21.76 -8.75
CA GLY A 304 4.86 23.12 -8.45
C GLY A 304 4.57 23.96 -9.70
N SER A 305 4.88 23.50 -10.89
CA SER A 305 4.54 24.18 -12.14
C SER A 305 3.18 23.78 -12.66
N SER A 306 2.30 24.77 -12.88
CA SER A 306 0.97 24.55 -13.47
C SER A 306 1.05 23.95 -14.89
N GLU A 307 2.08 24.27 -15.66
CA GLU A 307 2.28 23.70 -17.01
C GLU A 307 2.68 22.22 -16.91
N ILE A 308 3.57 21.84 -16.00
CA ILE A 308 3.95 20.44 -15.78
C ILE A 308 2.76 19.65 -15.21
N LEU A 309 2.02 20.20 -14.27
CA LEU A 309 0.79 19.57 -13.76
C LEU A 309 -0.22 19.28 -14.87
N LYS A 310 -0.40 20.21 -15.80
CA LYS A 310 -1.26 20.03 -16.98
C LYS A 310 -0.76 18.88 -17.87
N ARG A 311 0.55 18.81 -18.15
CA ARG A 311 1.17 17.70 -18.91
C ARG A 311 1.07 16.37 -18.17
N MET A 312 1.15 16.39 -16.84
CA MET A 312 0.92 15.23 -15.97
C MET A 312 -0.56 14.79 -15.93
N ASN A 313 -1.47 15.52 -16.62
CA ASN A 313 -2.92 15.33 -16.56
C ASN A 313 -3.48 15.52 -15.13
N ARG A 314 -2.84 16.36 -14.32
CA ARG A 314 -3.36 16.79 -13.03
C ARG A 314 -4.41 17.90 -13.25
N LYS A 315 -5.51 17.83 -12.51
CA LYS A 315 -6.68 18.73 -12.73
C LYS A 315 -6.71 19.86 -11.71
N TYR A 316 -5.55 20.41 -11.39
CA TYR A 316 -5.38 21.60 -10.53
C TYR A 316 -4.13 22.37 -10.94
N SER A 317 -4.07 23.65 -10.59
CA SER A 317 -2.91 24.52 -10.76
C SER A 317 -2.13 24.66 -9.46
N LYS A 318 -0.94 25.28 -9.53
CA LYS A 318 -0.12 25.70 -8.38
C LYS A 318 -0.93 26.52 -7.39
N GLU A 319 -1.65 27.53 -7.89
CA GLU A 319 -2.42 28.46 -7.07
C GLU A 319 -3.58 27.73 -6.35
N GLN A 320 -4.28 26.85 -7.05
CA GLN A 320 -5.35 26.04 -6.46
C GLN A 320 -4.80 25.11 -5.38
N TYR A 321 -3.64 24.53 -5.59
CA TYR A 321 -2.99 23.69 -4.57
C TYR A 321 -2.60 24.50 -3.32
N LEU A 322 -1.99 25.67 -3.50
CA LEU A 322 -1.61 26.55 -2.38
C LEU A 322 -2.84 27.04 -1.60
N ALA A 323 -3.90 27.46 -2.30
CA ALA A 323 -5.16 27.87 -1.65
C ALA A 323 -5.77 26.70 -0.84
N LEU A 324 -5.67 25.47 -1.35
CA LEU A 324 -6.14 24.28 -0.63
C LEU A 324 -5.33 24.03 0.64
N VAL A 325 -4.01 24.19 0.60
CA VAL A 325 -3.13 24.07 1.76
C VAL A 325 -3.43 25.16 2.81
N GLU A 326 -3.63 26.41 2.37
CA GLU A 326 -4.03 27.51 3.27
C GLU A 326 -5.34 27.20 3.98
N LYS A 327 -6.34 26.70 3.25
CA LYS A 327 -7.63 26.30 3.81
C LYS A 327 -7.51 25.17 4.83
N LEU A 328 -6.70 24.15 4.53
CA LEU A 328 -6.39 23.05 5.46
C LEU A 328 -5.78 23.58 6.76
N ARG A 329 -4.77 24.43 6.67
CA ARG A 329 -4.09 25.00 7.84
C ARG A 329 -4.94 25.96 8.63
N ALA A 330 -5.80 26.73 7.96
CA ALA A 330 -6.78 27.57 8.65
C ALA A 330 -7.79 26.75 9.46
N ALA A 331 -8.21 25.59 8.94
CA ALA A 331 -9.11 24.67 9.63
C ALA A 331 -8.41 23.85 10.73
N MET A 332 -7.16 23.42 10.48
CA MET A 332 -6.37 22.54 11.34
C MET A 332 -4.90 23.04 11.37
N PRO A 333 -4.56 24.01 12.23
CA PRO A 333 -3.22 24.64 12.24
C PRO A 333 -2.06 23.66 12.44
N ASP A 334 -2.26 22.59 13.22
CA ASP A 334 -1.24 21.59 13.55
C ASP A 334 -1.22 20.37 12.61
N ILE A 335 -2.01 20.42 11.51
CA ILE A 335 -2.03 19.29 10.57
C ILE A 335 -0.65 19.05 9.96
N SER A 336 -0.21 17.80 10.01
CA SER A 336 0.98 17.36 9.29
C SER A 336 0.66 17.11 7.82
N LEU A 337 1.40 17.77 6.94
CA LEU A 337 1.27 17.61 5.50
C LEU A 337 2.48 16.89 4.93
N THR A 338 2.21 15.78 4.24
CA THR A 338 3.22 15.05 3.47
C THR A 338 2.84 15.04 1.99
N THR A 339 3.83 14.88 1.12
CA THR A 339 3.61 14.97 -0.33
C THR A 339 4.52 14.03 -1.12
N ASP A 340 4.18 13.84 -2.39
CA ASP A 340 5.04 13.27 -3.43
C ASP A 340 5.45 14.37 -4.41
N ILE A 341 6.74 14.37 -4.83
CA ILE A 341 7.28 15.29 -5.84
C ILE A 341 8.10 14.49 -6.83
N ILE A 342 7.88 14.75 -8.12
CA ILE A 342 8.59 14.12 -9.24
C ILE A 342 9.41 15.20 -9.96
N VAL A 343 10.72 15.01 -10.08
CA VAL A 343 11.62 15.86 -10.88
C VAL A 343 11.97 15.18 -12.20
N GLY A 344 12.32 15.98 -13.21
CA GLY A 344 12.74 15.48 -14.53
C GLY A 344 11.60 14.94 -15.36
N PHE A 345 10.35 15.39 -15.13
CA PHE A 345 9.24 15.07 -16.01
C PHE A 345 9.49 15.60 -17.43
N PRO A 346 9.10 14.87 -18.51
CA PRO A 346 9.39 15.28 -19.88
C PRO A 346 9.00 16.74 -20.18
N GLY A 347 9.98 17.52 -20.61
CA GLY A 347 9.81 18.94 -20.94
C GLY A 347 9.81 19.90 -19.75
N GLU A 348 10.16 19.44 -18.53
CA GLU A 348 10.35 20.31 -17.37
C GLU A 348 11.54 21.26 -17.62
N THR A 349 11.33 22.57 -17.53
CA THR A 349 12.37 23.59 -17.60
C THR A 349 12.98 23.87 -16.24
N GLU A 350 14.01 24.70 -16.17
CA GLU A 350 14.57 25.15 -14.88
C GLU A 350 13.55 26.03 -14.13
N GLU A 351 12.82 26.86 -14.83
CA GLU A 351 11.77 27.71 -14.28
C GLU A 351 10.66 26.85 -13.67
N ASP A 352 10.23 25.79 -14.35
CA ASP A 352 9.23 24.82 -13.81
C ASP A 352 9.72 24.15 -12.53
N PHE A 353 11.01 23.81 -12.48
CA PHE A 353 11.62 23.24 -11.27
C PHE A 353 11.68 24.27 -10.14
N GLU A 354 12.07 25.52 -10.41
CA GLU A 354 12.08 26.59 -9.39
C GLU A 354 10.68 26.91 -8.88
N GLU A 355 9.62 26.80 -9.69
CA GLU A 355 8.25 26.87 -9.21
C GLU A 355 7.92 25.73 -8.22
N THR A 356 8.46 24.54 -8.43
CA THR A 356 8.32 23.43 -7.49
C THR A 356 9.04 23.73 -6.16
N MET A 357 10.25 24.28 -6.22
CA MET A 357 11.00 24.71 -5.05
C MET A 357 10.28 25.82 -4.27
N ASP A 358 9.65 26.76 -4.97
CA ASP A 358 8.84 27.84 -4.36
C ASP A 358 7.63 27.26 -3.57
N VAL A 359 6.94 26.27 -4.13
CA VAL A 359 5.84 25.61 -3.43
C VAL A 359 6.34 24.87 -2.18
N VAL A 360 7.46 24.15 -2.28
CA VAL A 360 8.08 23.44 -1.15
C VAL A 360 8.41 24.42 0.00
N ARG A 361 9.02 25.56 -0.31
CA ARG A 361 9.36 26.62 0.66
C ARG A 361 8.12 27.25 1.30
N LYS A 362 7.06 27.48 0.53
CA LYS A 362 5.80 28.05 1.01
C LYS A 362 5.00 27.08 1.88
N VAL A 363 4.88 25.83 1.43
CA VAL A 363 4.07 24.82 2.13
C VAL A 363 4.79 24.30 3.36
N ARG A 364 6.11 24.16 3.34
CA ARG A 364 6.91 23.60 4.46
C ARG A 364 6.34 22.26 4.94
N TYR A 365 6.50 21.25 4.11
CA TYR A 365 6.01 19.91 4.40
C TYR A 365 6.72 19.27 5.59
N ASP A 366 6.00 18.46 6.36
CA ASP A 366 6.59 17.61 7.41
C ASP A 366 7.51 16.53 6.82
N SER A 367 7.15 16.04 5.63
CA SER A 367 7.98 15.12 4.85
C SER A 367 7.55 15.15 3.39
N ALA A 368 8.49 14.93 2.47
CA ALA A 368 8.18 14.72 1.06
C ALA A 368 8.90 13.47 0.53
N PHE A 369 8.17 12.64 -0.19
CA PHE A 369 8.75 11.58 -0.97
C PHE A 369 9.14 12.14 -2.33
N THR A 370 10.44 12.21 -2.57
CA THR A 370 11.03 12.76 -3.80
C THR A 370 11.40 11.66 -4.77
N PHE A 371 11.02 11.83 -6.02
CA PHE A 371 11.23 10.83 -7.08
C PHE A 371 11.84 11.48 -8.32
N ILE A 372 12.74 10.76 -8.96
CA ILE A 372 13.11 11.02 -10.34
C ILE A 372 12.05 10.38 -11.24
N TYR A 373 11.59 11.13 -12.25
CA TYR A 373 10.69 10.55 -13.26
C TYR A 373 11.32 9.30 -13.88
N SER A 374 10.58 8.22 -13.87
CA SER A 374 10.98 6.95 -14.49
C SER A 374 9.94 6.53 -15.53
N LYS A 375 10.38 6.27 -16.75
CA LYS A 375 9.51 5.81 -17.83
C LYS A 375 8.81 4.51 -17.46
N ARG A 376 7.50 4.46 -17.70
CA ARG A 376 6.67 3.26 -17.55
C ARG A 376 6.08 2.88 -18.88
N THR A 377 6.45 1.75 -19.43
CA THR A 377 5.92 1.24 -20.70
C THR A 377 4.40 1.27 -20.67
N GLY A 378 3.79 1.77 -21.74
CA GLY A 378 2.33 1.90 -21.85
C GLY A 378 1.73 3.17 -21.25
N THR A 379 2.51 4.02 -20.56
CA THR A 379 2.02 5.33 -20.08
C THR A 379 2.23 6.43 -21.12
N PRO A 380 1.34 7.45 -21.21
CA PRO A 380 1.52 8.57 -22.14
C PRO A 380 2.84 9.30 -21.98
N ALA A 381 3.31 9.52 -20.74
CA ALA A 381 4.56 10.24 -20.48
C ALA A 381 5.80 9.50 -20.98
N ALA A 382 5.77 8.18 -21.07
CA ALA A 382 6.89 7.40 -21.62
C ALA A 382 7.14 7.69 -23.11
N ALA A 383 6.10 8.07 -23.85
CA ALA A 383 6.16 8.42 -25.27
C ALA A 383 6.36 9.93 -25.53
N MET A 384 6.37 10.77 -24.49
CA MET A 384 6.56 12.21 -24.66
C MET A 384 7.97 12.53 -25.15
N PRO A 385 8.12 13.49 -26.08
CA PRO A 385 9.42 14.04 -26.45
C PRO A 385 10.01 14.85 -25.30
N ASN A 386 11.24 15.36 -25.50
CA ASN A 386 11.93 16.24 -24.55
C ASN A 386 12.17 15.61 -23.16
N GLN A 387 12.62 14.36 -23.16
CA GLN A 387 13.12 13.72 -21.93
C GLN A 387 14.32 14.50 -21.41
N ILE A 388 14.37 14.75 -20.11
CA ILE A 388 15.40 15.57 -19.48
C ILE A 388 16.72 14.77 -19.36
N PRO A 389 17.89 15.37 -19.66
CA PRO A 389 19.18 14.73 -19.46
C PRO A 389 19.41 14.31 -18.00
N GLU A 390 20.09 13.18 -17.80
CA GLU A 390 20.25 12.55 -16.49
C GLU A 390 21.02 13.44 -15.50
N ASP A 391 22.03 14.15 -15.96
CA ASP A 391 22.82 15.09 -15.16
C ASP A 391 21.97 16.26 -14.62
N VAL A 392 21.10 16.83 -15.47
CA VAL A 392 20.14 17.88 -15.08
C VAL A 392 19.13 17.36 -14.06
N VAL A 393 18.59 16.18 -14.29
CA VAL A 393 17.63 15.56 -13.36
C VAL A 393 18.28 15.29 -12.01
N LYS A 394 19.52 14.82 -12.01
CA LYS A 394 20.28 14.55 -10.78
C LYS A 394 20.54 15.84 -9.99
N ASP A 395 20.98 16.92 -10.65
CA ASP A 395 21.18 18.21 -9.99
C ASP A 395 19.89 18.70 -9.32
N ARG A 396 18.77 18.71 -10.07
CA ARG A 396 17.46 19.11 -9.54
C ARG A 396 17.02 18.22 -8.36
N PHE A 397 17.23 16.92 -8.46
CA PHE A 397 16.89 15.99 -7.40
C PHE A 397 17.68 16.25 -6.11
N ASP A 398 19.00 16.48 -6.23
CA ASP A 398 19.87 16.73 -5.08
C ASP A 398 19.49 18.08 -4.39
N ARG A 399 19.17 19.11 -5.17
CA ARG A 399 18.69 20.41 -4.65
C ARG A 399 17.35 20.27 -3.94
N LEU A 400 16.39 19.57 -4.55
CA LEU A 400 15.09 19.32 -3.93
C LEU A 400 15.20 18.49 -2.65
N LEU A 401 16.00 17.42 -2.66
CA LEU A 401 16.20 16.55 -1.51
C LEU A 401 16.76 17.33 -0.33
N LYS A 402 17.78 18.18 -0.57
CA LYS A 402 18.36 19.03 0.45
C LYS A 402 17.32 19.98 1.05
N GLU A 403 16.58 20.71 0.23
CA GLU A 403 15.57 21.68 0.68
C GLU A 403 14.48 20.99 1.54
N VAL A 404 13.98 19.84 1.09
CA VAL A 404 12.97 19.07 1.81
C VAL A 404 13.50 18.59 3.16
N GLN A 405 14.74 18.11 3.23
CA GLN A 405 15.36 17.66 4.48
C GLN A 405 15.60 18.80 5.46
N ASP A 406 16.08 19.95 4.97
CA ASP A 406 16.29 21.15 5.79
C ASP A 406 14.95 21.60 6.40
N ILE A 407 13.89 21.73 5.59
CA ILE A 407 12.56 22.10 6.05
C ILE A 407 11.98 21.07 7.06
N ALA A 408 12.06 19.78 6.75
CA ALA A 408 11.53 18.74 7.64
C ALA A 408 12.22 18.77 9.01
N SER A 409 13.54 19.02 9.05
CA SER A 409 14.32 19.12 10.29
C SER A 409 13.95 20.35 11.16
N GLU A 410 13.42 21.39 10.53
CA GLU A 410 12.88 22.56 11.25
C GLU A 410 11.45 22.32 11.73
N VAL A 411 10.59 21.79 10.83
CA VAL A 411 9.17 21.59 11.09
C VAL A 411 8.93 20.57 12.21
N VAL A 412 9.76 19.53 12.29
CA VAL A 412 9.64 18.51 13.34
C VAL A 412 9.77 19.11 14.75
N LYS A 413 10.52 20.20 14.93
CA LYS A 413 10.75 20.83 16.23
C LYS A 413 9.50 21.44 16.88
N ARG A 414 8.40 21.66 16.11
CA ARG A 414 7.18 22.31 16.60
C ARG A 414 6.51 21.63 17.80
N HIS A 415 6.72 20.33 18.00
CA HIS A 415 6.15 19.59 19.11
C HIS A 415 7.19 19.23 20.19
N GLU A 416 8.43 19.66 20.05
CA GLU A 416 9.46 19.48 21.09
C GLU A 416 9.00 20.13 22.40
N GLY A 417 9.20 19.43 23.52
CA GLY A 417 8.76 19.85 24.84
C GLY A 417 7.26 19.67 25.14
N THR A 418 6.48 19.08 24.20
CA THR A 418 5.04 18.81 24.43
C THR A 418 4.80 17.35 24.80
N VAL A 419 3.67 17.08 25.48
CA VAL A 419 3.19 15.73 25.74
C VAL A 419 2.21 15.34 24.63
N GLN A 420 2.43 14.17 24.02
CA GLN A 420 1.63 13.69 22.91
C GLN A 420 1.24 12.21 23.08
N LYS A 421 0.11 11.82 22.50
CA LYS A 421 -0.34 10.42 22.46
C LYS A 421 0.40 9.61 21.38
N VAL A 422 1.06 8.54 21.78
CA VAL A 422 1.85 7.66 20.92
C VAL A 422 1.23 6.27 20.92
N LEU A 423 0.91 5.71 19.74
CA LEU A 423 0.64 4.29 19.59
C LEU A 423 1.97 3.54 19.51
N VAL A 424 2.23 2.68 20.51
CA VAL A 424 3.46 1.89 20.56
C VAL A 424 3.36 0.73 19.58
N GLU A 425 4.34 0.59 18.70
CA GLU A 425 4.27 -0.36 17.59
C GLU A 425 5.18 -1.58 17.76
N GLU A 426 6.39 -1.38 18.26
CA GLU A 426 7.40 -2.45 18.34
C GLU A 426 8.51 -2.11 19.36
N ILE A 427 9.29 -3.12 19.72
CA ILE A 427 10.56 -2.90 20.41
C ILE A 427 11.53 -2.24 19.42
N ASP A 428 12.34 -1.31 19.92
CA ASP A 428 13.36 -0.65 19.07
C ASP A 428 14.36 -1.69 18.54
N THR A 429 14.73 -1.56 17.26
CA THR A 429 15.65 -2.52 16.62
C THR A 429 17.11 -2.34 17.02
N HIS A 430 17.45 -1.24 17.68
CA HIS A 430 18.81 -0.89 18.08
C HIS A 430 19.04 -1.01 19.59
N GLU A 431 17.96 -0.88 20.38
CA GLU A 431 18.06 -0.90 21.83
C GLU A 431 16.83 -1.56 22.48
N ASP A 432 16.97 -2.76 23.02
CA ASP A 432 15.88 -3.58 23.60
C ASP A 432 15.14 -2.93 24.77
N SER A 433 15.75 -1.91 25.41
CA SER A 433 15.14 -1.12 26.50
C SER A 433 14.25 0.03 26.00
N PHE A 434 14.17 0.21 24.67
CA PHE A 434 13.35 1.22 24.01
C PHE A 434 12.23 0.58 23.22
N VAL A 435 11.16 1.36 23.06
CA VAL A 435 10.06 1.06 22.16
C VAL A 435 9.92 2.16 21.12
N THR A 436 9.43 1.77 19.96
CA THR A 436 9.11 2.68 18.85
C THR A 436 7.60 2.79 18.70
N GLY A 437 7.11 4.02 18.58
CA GLY A 437 5.70 4.28 18.35
C GLY A 437 5.47 5.43 17.37
N ARG A 438 4.19 5.74 17.12
CA ARG A 438 3.78 6.82 16.20
C ARG A 438 2.79 7.78 16.83
N LEU A 439 3.04 9.04 16.57
CA LEU A 439 2.11 10.14 16.84
C LEU A 439 0.89 10.09 15.91
N SER A 440 -0.16 10.83 16.25
CA SER A 440 -1.29 11.07 15.34
C SER A 440 -0.83 11.67 14.01
N ASN A 441 0.13 12.58 14.01
CA ASN A 441 0.72 13.19 12.82
C ASN A 441 1.68 12.25 12.03
N ASN A 442 1.76 10.98 12.37
CA ASN A 442 2.58 9.94 11.75
C ASN A 442 4.10 10.00 12.02
N THR A 443 4.57 10.95 12.83
CA THR A 443 5.99 11.03 13.22
C THR A 443 6.35 9.89 14.18
N VAL A 444 7.53 9.32 14.01
CA VAL A 444 8.07 8.26 14.86
C VAL A 444 8.57 8.85 16.18
N VAL A 445 8.39 8.10 17.26
CA VAL A 445 8.93 8.43 18.60
C VAL A 445 9.60 7.20 19.15
N HIS A 446 10.83 7.37 19.69
CA HIS A 446 11.57 6.36 20.44
C HIS A 446 11.62 6.79 21.91
N PHE A 447 11.32 5.89 22.82
CA PHE A 447 11.37 6.16 24.26
C PHE A 447 11.57 4.87 25.07
N ALA A 448 12.06 5.01 26.30
CA ALA A 448 12.28 3.87 27.19
C ALA A 448 10.96 3.16 27.52
N GLY A 449 10.91 1.86 27.34
CA GLY A 449 9.72 1.04 27.54
C GLY A 449 9.97 -0.43 27.21
N ASP A 450 8.99 -1.26 27.46
CA ASP A 450 9.05 -2.70 27.22
C ASP A 450 7.88 -3.20 26.35
N ALA A 451 7.92 -4.50 26.01
CA ALA A 451 6.94 -5.14 25.14
C ALA A 451 5.49 -5.06 25.63
N SER A 452 5.26 -4.80 26.93
CA SER A 452 3.90 -4.68 27.49
C SER A 452 3.15 -3.44 27.01
N LEU A 453 3.88 -2.47 26.44
CA LEU A 453 3.34 -1.24 25.88
C LEU A 453 2.87 -1.41 24.42
N ILE A 454 3.32 -2.44 23.72
CA ILE A 454 2.98 -2.65 22.32
C ILE A 454 1.46 -2.74 22.13
N GLY A 455 0.93 -1.99 21.17
CA GLY A 455 -0.50 -1.87 20.87
C GLY A 455 -1.26 -0.87 21.74
N LYS A 456 -0.61 -0.26 22.75
CA LYS A 456 -1.23 0.75 23.61
C LYS A 456 -0.97 2.15 23.10
N ILE A 457 -1.92 3.05 23.34
CA ILE A 457 -1.75 4.48 23.16
C ILE A 457 -1.39 5.07 24.51
N VAL A 458 -0.21 5.66 24.62
CA VAL A 458 0.36 6.21 25.85
C VAL A 458 0.74 7.67 25.69
N ASP A 459 0.78 8.42 26.79
CA ASP A 459 1.24 9.80 26.79
C ASP A 459 2.78 9.83 26.92
N VAL A 460 3.44 10.54 25.99
CA VAL A 460 4.90 10.66 25.92
C VAL A 460 5.30 12.12 25.82
N SER A 461 6.23 12.56 26.67
CA SER A 461 6.92 13.84 26.51
C SER A 461 7.90 13.74 25.34
N LEU A 462 7.82 14.66 24.39
CA LEU A 462 8.71 14.74 23.24
C LEU A 462 9.93 15.59 23.61
N ASP A 463 10.99 14.96 24.09
CA ASP A 463 12.10 15.65 24.75
C ASP A 463 13.09 16.27 23.74
N GLU A 464 13.31 15.61 22.61
CA GLU A 464 14.26 16.08 21.57
C GLU A 464 13.81 15.65 20.17
N ALA A 465 13.81 16.59 19.22
CA ALA A 465 13.59 16.33 17.80
C ALA A 465 14.90 15.95 17.09
N LYS A 466 14.90 14.80 16.41
CA LYS A 466 16.05 14.23 15.67
C LYS A 466 15.76 14.19 14.17
N GLY A 467 15.78 15.35 13.50
CA GLY A 467 15.58 15.46 12.05
C GLY A 467 14.19 15.07 11.56
N PHE A 468 13.72 13.84 11.76
CA PHE A 468 12.41 13.35 11.30
C PHE A 468 11.71 12.41 12.31
N TYR A 469 12.22 12.30 13.54
CA TYR A 469 11.64 11.56 14.65
C TYR A 469 11.89 12.28 15.98
N TYR A 470 11.30 11.79 17.07
CA TYR A 470 11.55 12.30 18.43
C TYR A 470 12.15 11.23 19.33
N MET A 471 13.03 11.69 20.23
CA MET A 471 13.29 10.99 21.47
C MET A 471 12.33 11.52 22.53
N GLY A 472 11.80 10.63 23.37
CA GLY A 472 10.81 11.02 24.37
C GLY A 472 10.90 10.23 25.65
N SER A 473 10.03 10.58 26.59
CA SER A 473 9.92 9.92 27.91
C SER A 473 8.46 9.61 28.22
N LEU A 474 8.19 8.39 28.69
CA LEU A 474 6.85 7.97 29.11
C LEU A 474 6.36 8.84 30.29
N VAL A 475 5.18 9.45 30.12
CA VAL A 475 4.53 10.21 31.21
C VAL A 475 3.82 9.20 32.11
N LYS A 476 4.13 9.30 33.42
CA LYS A 476 3.56 8.39 34.44
C LYS A 476 2.17 8.82 34.86
#